data_a2084f7995eba9c94c30b7c232d0c3dc
#
_entry.id   a2084f7995eba9c94c30b7c232d0c3dc
#
_cell.length_a   1.000
_cell.length_b   1.000
_cell.length_c   1.000
_cell.angle_alpha   90.00
_cell.angle_beta   90.00
_cell.angle_gamma   90.00
#
_symmetry.space_group_name_H-M   'P 1'
#
loop_
_entity.id
_entity.type
_entity.pdbx_description
1 polymer ?
#
loop_
_entity_poly.entity_id
_entity_poly.type
_entity_poly.pdbx_seq_one_letter_code
_entity_poly.pdbx_strand_id
1 'polypeptide(L)'
;DDQLVIWQNTYVQKGFAGLGDIFAYDSFMGYFQKQQFLLEGGRYRPLSLATFAAEIGIFGKDNPNLVHISHFINILLYGATGIFLYRILSGLFPLKEGGRWYFSLPFLASLLFVLHPLHSECVANIKGRDEILALLGSLYALYAAFKYIDRQNAGWLLVSGVSLLLAMLAKENALTFAAVIPFT
;
A
#
# COMPACT_ATOMS: atom_id res chain seq x y z
N ASP A 1 3.24 -7.93 -16.30
CA ASP A 1 4.07 -7.37 -15.20
C ASP A 1 4.16 -8.31 -13.99
N ASP A 2 3.09 -9.04 -13.63
CA ASP A 2 3.09 -10.01 -12.52
C ASP A 2 4.13 -11.11 -12.69
N GLN A 3 4.38 -11.51 -13.94
CA GLN A 3 5.42 -12.50 -14.29
C GLN A 3 6.80 -12.07 -13.80
N LEU A 4 7.18 -10.81 -14.08
CA LEU A 4 8.51 -10.27 -13.74
C LEU A 4 8.70 -10.05 -12.25
N VAL A 5 7.63 -9.63 -11.57
CA VAL A 5 7.71 -9.16 -10.18
C VAL A 5 7.47 -10.31 -9.20
N ILE A 6 6.62 -11.28 -9.55
CA ILE A 6 6.16 -12.32 -8.64
C ILE A 6 6.62 -13.71 -9.12
N TRP A 7 6.12 -14.15 -10.29
CA TRP A 7 6.21 -15.55 -10.69
C TRP A 7 7.61 -15.97 -11.13
N GLN A 8 8.38 -15.08 -11.75
CA GLN A 8 9.74 -15.35 -12.24
C GLN A 8 10.81 -14.63 -11.40
N ASN A 9 10.43 -13.95 -10.31
CA ASN A 9 11.37 -13.32 -9.40
C ASN A 9 11.91 -14.34 -8.40
N THR A 10 13.18 -14.71 -8.53
CA THR A 10 13.81 -15.75 -7.70
C THR A 10 13.84 -15.41 -6.22
N TYR A 11 13.90 -14.11 -5.85
CA TYR A 11 13.88 -13.68 -4.45
C TYR A 11 12.49 -13.87 -3.84
N VAL A 12 11.45 -13.50 -4.56
CA VAL A 12 10.04 -13.69 -4.14
C VAL A 12 9.72 -15.18 -4.04
N GLN A 13 10.19 -15.99 -5.00
CA GLN A 13 9.95 -17.44 -5.05
C GLN A 13 10.62 -18.23 -3.90
N LYS A 14 11.63 -17.65 -3.22
CA LYS A 14 12.22 -18.22 -2.00
C LYS A 14 11.35 -18.05 -0.76
N GLY A 15 10.22 -17.33 -0.83
CA GLY A 15 9.38 -17.03 0.31
C GLY A 15 10.13 -16.24 1.38
N PHE A 16 9.97 -16.60 2.66
CA PHE A 16 10.64 -15.90 3.78
C PHE A 16 12.16 -15.87 3.67
N ALA A 17 12.78 -16.88 3.07
CA ALA A 17 14.24 -16.92 2.89
C ALA A 17 14.76 -15.87 1.91
N GLY A 18 13.89 -15.35 1.02
CA GLY A 18 14.25 -14.31 0.07
C GLY A 18 14.12 -12.88 0.58
N LEU A 19 13.58 -12.66 1.79
CA LEU A 19 13.37 -11.31 2.33
C LEU A 19 14.66 -10.49 2.41
N GLY A 20 15.78 -11.09 2.83
CA GLY A 20 17.06 -10.41 2.88
C GLY A 20 17.47 -9.87 1.51
N ASP A 21 17.35 -10.69 0.46
CA ASP A 21 17.66 -10.29 -0.91
C ASP A 21 16.70 -9.18 -1.41
N ILE A 22 15.42 -9.27 -1.08
CA ILE A 22 14.38 -8.28 -1.47
C ILE A 22 14.70 -6.89 -0.90
N PHE A 23 15.17 -6.81 0.34
CA PHE A 23 15.53 -5.52 0.96
C PHE A 23 16.92 -5.02 0.56
N ALA A 24 17.81 -5.90 0.08
CA ALA A 24 19.17 -5.54 -0.31
C ALA A 24 19.29 -5.09 -1.77
N TYR A 25 18.40 -5.55 -2.65
CA TYR A 25 18.55 -5.38 -4.09
C TYR A 25 17.31 -4.71 -4.73
N ASP A 26 17.48 -4.25 -5.98
CA ASP A 26 16.39 -3.72 -6.81
C ASP A 26 15.32 -4.77 -7.10
N SER A 27 14.07 -4.33 -7.28
CA SER A 27 12.91 -5.19 -7.48
C SER A 27 13.01 -6.13 -8.69
N PHE A 28 13.77 -5.78 -9.71
CA PHE A 28 13.96 -6.59 -10.92
C PHE A 28 15.20 -7.48 -10.87
N MET A 29 16.07 -7.31 -9.87
CA MET A 29 17.30 -8.08 -9.75
C MET A 29 17.02 -9.59 -9.63
N GLY A 30 15.95 -9.95 -8.91
CA GLY A 30 15.53 -11.34 -8.77
C GLY A 30 15.06 -12.01 -10.07
N TYR A 31 14.70 -11.22 -11.09
CA TYR A 31 14.34 -11.71 -12.42
C TYR A 31 15.55 -11.75 -13.37
N PHE A 32 16.25 -10.63 -13.53
CA PHE A 32 17.34 -10.51 -14.50
C PHE A 32 18.64 -11.18 -14.05
N GLN A 33 18.81 -11.45 -12.75
CA GLN A 33 20.03 -12.03 -12.12
C GLN A 33 21.34 -11.30 -12.47
N LYS A 34 21.26 -10.10 -13.03
CA LYS A 34 22.37 -9.20 -13.35
C LYS A 34 21.93 -7.78 -13.01
N GLN A 35 22.86 -7.03 -12.44
CA GLN A 35 22.69 -5.60 -12.25
C GLN A 35 22.65 -4.96 -13.65
N GLN A 36 21.48 -4.82 -14.22
CA GLN A 36 21.32 -3.96 -15.38
C GLN A 36 21.37 -2.53 -14.86
N PHE A 37 22.39 -1.78 -15.25
CA PHE A 37 22.35 -0.33 -15.20
C PHE A 37 21.28 0.11 -16.20
N LEU A 38 20.02 0.05 -15.78
CA LEU A 38 18.94 0.69 -16.48
C LEU A 38 19.22 2.19 -16.35
N LEU A 39 19.41 2.85 -17.50
CA LEU A 39 19.64 4.29 -17.62
C LEU A 39 18.54 5.15 -16.97
N GLU A 40 17.46 4.54 -16.51
CA GLU A 40 16.33 5.12 -15.80
C GLU A 40 16.12 4.38 -14.48
N GLY A 41 16.74 4.88 -13.43
CA GLY A 41 16.60 4.56 -12.00
C GLY A 41 15.90 3.26 -11.64
N GLY A 42 16.60 2.34 -10.99
CA GLY A 42 16.05 1.07 -10.53
C GLY A 42 14.76 1.26 -9.72
N ARG A 43 13.83 0.31 -9.81
CA ARG A 43 12.57 0.34 -9.04
C ARG A 43 12.77 -0.37 -7.70
N TYR A 44 13.10 0.39 -6.66
CA TYR A 44 13.25 -0.16 -5.32
C TYR A 44 11.91 -0.12 -4.58
N ARG A 45 11.21 -1.27 -4.51
CA ARG A 45 9.89 -1.43 -3.89
C ARG A 45 9.85 -2.69 -3.02
N PRO A 46 10.69 -2.77 -1.98
CA PRO A 46 10.84 -4.01 -1.23
C PRO A 46 9.59 -4.43 -0.46
N LEU A 47 8.74 -3.48 -0.03
CA LEU A 47 7.57 -3.82 0.78
C LEU A 47 6.53 -4.64 0.00
N SER A 48 6.23 -4.26 -1.24
CA SER A 48 5.29 -5.03 -2.06
C SER A 48 5.81 -6.44 -2.36
N LEU A 49 7.10 -6.57 -2.72
CA LEU A 49 7.74 -7.87 -2.94
C LEU A 49 7.75 -8.73 -1.67
N ALA A 50 8.03 -8.13 -0.51
CA ALA A 50 8.02 -8.82 0.78
C ALA A 50 6.63 -9.39 1.11
N THR A 51 5.54 -8.69 0.74
CA THR A 51 4.18 -9.24 0.92
C THR A 51 3.93 -10.46 0.04
N PHE A 52 4.39 -10.47 -1.21
CA PHE A 52 4.29 -11.65 -2.09
C PHE A 52 5.17 -12.80 -1.61
N ALA A 53 6.39 -12.52 -1.17
CA ALA A 53 7.27 -13.52 -0.58
C ALA A 53 6.64 -14.15 0.68
N ALA A 54 5.97 -13.35 1.51
CA ALA A 54 5.24 -13.85 2.67
C ALA A 54 4.06 -14.76 2.28
N GLU A 55 3.29 -14.41 1.24
CA GLU A 55 2.22 -15.26 0.71
C GLU A 55 2.77 -16.61 0.23
N ILE A 56 3.85 -16.59 -0.54
CA ILE A 56 4.51 -17.83 -1.00
C ILE A 56 5.05 -18.64 0.19
N GLY A 57 5.59 -17.98 1.21
CA GLY A 57 6.09 -18.63 2.42
C GLY A 57 4.99 -19.28 3.26
N ILE A 58 3.77 -18.72 3.26
CA ILE A 58 2.62 -19.23 4.05
C ILE A 58 1.84 -20.29 3.25
N PHE A 59 1.53 -20.02 1.99
CA PHE A 59 0.61 -20.84 1.20
C PHE A 59 1.32 -21.81 0.25
N GLY A 60 2.63 -21.68 0.08
CA GLY A 60 3.44 -22.48 -0.84
C GLY A 60 3.40 -21.97 -2.29
N LYS A 61 4.54 -22.02 -2.96
CA LYS A 61 4.70 -21.55 -4.35
C LYS A 61 3.86 -22.32 -5.38
N ASP A 62 3.60 -23.61 -5.11
CA ASP A 62 2.89 -24.51 -6.02
C ASP A 62 1.37 -24.56 -5.72
N ASN A 63 0.86 -23.67 -4.88
CA ASN A 63 -0.55 -23.61 -4.55
C ASN A 63 -1.37 -23.07 -5.74
N PRO A 64 -2.32 -23.85 -6.30
CA PRO A 64 -3.11 -23.42 -7.46
C PRO A 64 -4.00 -22.19 -7.18
N ASN A 65 -4.31 -21.94 -5.90
CA ASN A 65 -5.15 -20.83 -5.48
C ASN A 65 -4.36 -19.56 -5.14
N LEU A 66 -3.04 -19.54 -5.28
CA LEU A 66 -2.20 -18.41 -4.87
C LEU A 66 -2.61 -17.10 -5.57
N VAL A 67 -2.96 -17.16 -6.85
CA VAL A 67 -3.47 -16.01 -7.62
C VAL A 67 -4.74 -15.44 -6.98
N HIS A 68 -5.70 -16.30 -6.63
CA HIS A 68 -6.96 -15.87 -5.99
C HIS A 68 -6.74 -15.29 -4.60
N ILE A 69 -5.82 -15.87 -3.83
CA ILE A 69 -5.42 -15.36 -2.51
C ILE A 69 -4.82 -13.95 -2.65
N SER A 70 -3.90 -13.75 -3.58
CA SER A 70 -3.27 -12.46 -3.83
C SER A 70 -4.29 -11.39 -4.26
N HIS A 71 -5.24 -11.72 -5.12
CA HIS A 71 -6.34 -10.82 -5.48
C HIS A 71 -7.24 -10.50 -4.28
N PHE A 72 -7.58 -11.49 -3.47
CA PHE A 72 -8.39 -11.27 -2.28
C PHE A 72 -7.69 -10.34 -1.29
N ILE A 73 -6.39 -10.49 -1.09
CA ILE A 73 -5.58 -9.59 -0.26
C ILE A 73 -5.60 -8.16 -0.84
N ASN A 74 -5.45 -7.99 -2.16
CA ASN A 74 -5.56 -6.67 -2.79
C ASN A 74 -6.92 -6.01 -2.54
N ILE A 75 -8.01 -6.77 -2.64
CA ILE A 75 -9.37 -6.28 -2.36
C ILE A 75 -9.48 -5.83 -0.90
N LEU A 76 -8.97 -6.61 0.06
CA LEU A 76 -9.00 -6.24 1.48
C LEU A 76 -8.17 -4.97 1.76
N LEU A 77 -6.97 -4.87 1.20
CA LEU A 77 -6.11 -3.69 1.34
C LEU A 77 -6.75 -2.45 0.72
N TYR A 78 -7.37 -2.60 -0.45
CA TYR A 78 -8.09 -1.51 -1.11
C TYR A 78 -9.33 -1.08 -0.31
N GLY A 79 -10.09 -2.03 0.23
CA GLY A 79 -11.19 -1.74 1.16
C GLY A 79 -10.75 -0.97 2.40
N ALA A 80 -9.60 -1.37 2.99
CA ALA A 80 -8.98 -0.64 4.10
C ALA A 80 -8.61 0.81 3.70
N THR A 81 -8.11 1.02 2.48
CA THR A 81 -7.81 2.35 1.94
C THR A 81 -9.06 3.23 1.94
N GLY A 82 -10.20 2.70 1.46
CA GLY A 82 -11.49 3.40 1.49
C GLY A 82 -11.96 3.74 2.91
N ILE A 83 -11.76 2.83 3.87
CA ILE A 83 -12.10 3.06 5.29
C ILE A 83 -11.25 4.19 5.89
N PHE A 84 -9.94 4.22 5.65
CA PHE A 84 -9.09 5.30 6.16
C PHE A 84 -9.40 6.64 5.49
N LEU A 85 -9.68 6.65 4.19
CA LEU A 85 -10.15 7.85 3.51
C LEU A 85 -11.44 8.39 4.14
N TYR A 86 -12.42 7.52 4.37
CA TYR A 86 -13.66 7.90 5.05
C TYR A 86 -13.40 8.47 6.46
N ARG A 87 -12.52 7.86 7.25
CA ARG A 87 -12.19 8.33 8.60
C ARG A 87 -11.53 9.70 8.60
N ILE A 88 -10.61 9.96 7.67
CA ILE A 88 -9.95 11.26 7.51
C ILE A 88 -10.99 12.32 7.13
N LEU A 89 -11.78 12.04 6.09
CA LEU A 89 -12.81 12.98 5.64
C LEU A 89 -13.88 13.25 6.71
N SER A 90 -14.24 12.23 7.51
CA SER A 90 -15.19 12.42 8.63
C SER A 90 -14.63 13.28 9.75
N GLY A 91 -13.32 13.31 9.92
CA GLY A 91 -12.67 14.25 10.86
C GLY A 91 -12.68 15.68 10.33
N LEU A 92 -12.47 15.88 9.03
CA LEU A 92 -12.44 17.19 8.38
C LEU A 92 -13.86 17.78 8.16
N PHE A 93 -14.84 16.92 7.88
CA PHE A 93 -16.21 17.31 7.58
C PHE A 93 -17.20 16.57 8.51
N PRO A 94 -17.32 16.98 9.76
CA PRO A 94 -18.17 16.29 10.73
C PRO A 94 -19.63 16.31 10.27
N LEU A 95 -20.35 15.25 10.60
CA LEU A 95 -21.76 15.11 10.29
C LEU A 95 -22.56 16.16 11.09
N LYS A 96 -23.50 16.84 10.42
CA LYS A 96 -24.44 17.76 11.10
C LYS A 96 -25.41 16.96 11.96
N GLU A 97 -25.84 17.53 13.09
CA GLU A 97 -26.86 16.94 13.96
C GLU A 97 -28.12 16.57 13.18
N GLY A 98 -28.59 15.32 13.38
CA GLY A 98 -29.76 14.78 12.65
C GLY A 98 -29.48 14.32 11.21
N GLY A 99 -28.25 14.51 10.69
CA GLY A 99 -27.86 14.07 9.36
C GLY A 99 -27.72 12.54 9.28
N ARG A 100 -28.07 11.97 8.12
CA ARG A 100 -27.88 10.54 7.84
C ARG A 100 -26.45 10.31 7.34
N TRP A 101 -25.69 9.42 7.99
CA TRP A 101 -24.28 9.17 7.69
C TRP A 101 -24.02 8.80 6.22
N TYR A 102 -24.94 8.05 5.58
CA TYR A 102 -24.83 7.62 4.18
C TYR A 102 -25.13 8.72 3.14
N PHE A 103 -25.62 9.89 3.56
CA PHE A 103 -25.70 11.11 2.74
C PHE A 103 -24.62 12.13 3.12
N SER A 104 -23.69 11.77 3.98
CA SER A 104 -22.60 12.67 4.34
C SER A 104 -21.59 12.83 3.21
N LEU A 105 -20.96 14.02 3.12
CA LEU A 105 -19.89 14.28 2.17
C LEU A 105 -18.74 13.26 2.29
N PRO A 106 -18.25 12.93 3.52
CA PRO A 106 -17.23 11.89 3.69
C PRO A 106 -17.59 10.55 3.09
N PHE A 107 -18.81 10.09 3.33
CA PHE A 107 -19.28 8.79 2.81
C PHE A 107 -19.37 8.79 1.29
N LEU A 108 -20.02 9.79 0.71
CA LEU A 108 -20.21 9.88 -0.75
C LEU A 108 -18.86 10.04 -1.47
N ALA A 109 -17.95 10.88 -0.95
CA ALA A 109 -16.63 11.05 -1.54
C ALA A 109 -15.81 9.76 -1.47
N SER A 110 -15.82 9.05 -0.34
CA SER A 110 -15.11 7.78 -0.19
C SER A 110 -15.72 6.68 -1.06
N LEU A 111 -17.05 6.65 -1.19
CA LEU A 111 -17.74 5.70 -2.05
C LEU A 111 -17.40 5.94 -3.53
N LEU A 112 -17.44 7.20 -3.99
CA LEU A 112 -17.03 7.58 -5.35
C LEU A 112 -15.57 7.21 -5.63
N PHE A 113 -14.68 7.41 -4.66
CA PHE A 113 -13.29 6.98 -4.77
C PHE A 113 -13.20 5.47 -4.95
N VAL A 114 -13.84 4.68 -4.08
CA VAL A 114 -13.75 3.20 -4.13
C VAL A 114 -14.38 2.63 -5.40
N LEU A 115 -15.47 3.23 -5.90
CA LEU A 115 -16.15 2.78 -7.11
C LEU A 115 -15.55 3.33 -8.41
N HIS A 116 -14.52 4.19 -8.33
CA HIS A 116 -13.98 4.83 -9.52
C HIS A 116 -13.30 3.81 -10.44
N PRO A 117 -13.65 3.73 -11.73
CA PRO A 117 -13.16 2.70 -12.64
C PRO A 117 -11.64 2.73 -12.88
N LEU A 118 -10.98 3.87 -12.71
CA LEU A 118 -9.52 3.97 -12.81
C LEU A 118 -8.78 3.12 -11.77
N HIS A 119 -9.40 2.82 -10.63
CA HIS A 119 -8.79 2.00 -9.58
C HIS A 119 -8.91 0.50 -9.85
N SER A 120 -9.73 0.09 -10.82
CA SER A 120 -9.90 -1.32 -11.17
C SER A 120 -8.58 -1.96 -11.62
N GLU A 121 -7.73 -1.23 -12.30
CA GLU A 121 -6.41 -1.72 -12.73
C GLU A 121 -5.52 -2.08 -11.53
N CYS A 122 -5.46 -1.21 -10.52
CA CYS A 122 -4.64 -1.47 -9.32
C CYS A 122 -5.12 -2.66 -8.51
N VAL A 123 -6.43 -2.97 -8.53
CA VAL A 123 -7.02 -4.09 -7.80
C VAL A 123 -6.95 -5.38 -8.60
N ALA A 124 -7.23 -5.31 -9.91
CA ALA A 124 -7.24 -6.47 -10.80
C ALA A 124 -5.83 -6.99 -11.12
N ASN A 125 -4.85 -6.10 -11.21
CA ASN A 125 -3.46 -6.48 -11.39
C ASN A 125 -2.82 -6.78 -10.02
N ILE A 126 -2.30 -8.00 -9.81
CA ILE A 126 -1.72 -8.42 -8.53
C ILE A 126 -0.57 -7.50 -8.12
N LYS A 127 0.31 -7.14 -9.06
CA LYS A 127 1.41 -6.20 -8.85
C LYS A 127 0.92 -4.81 -8.42
N GLY A 128 -0.30 -4.41 -8.77
CA GLY A 128 -0.90 -3.14 -8.35
C GLY A 128 -0.96 -2.93 -6.83
N ARG A 129 -0.60 -3.95 -6.06
CA ARG A 129 -0.45 -3.88 -4.60
C ARG A 129 0.52 -2.79 -4.13
N ASP A 130 1.55 -2.48 -4.90
CA ASP A 130 2.49 -1.40 -4.58
C ASP A 130 1.77 -0.04 -4.49
N GLU A 131 0.83 0.25 -5.40
CA GLU A 131 -0.02 1.45 -5.36
C GLU A 131 -0.95 1.45 -4.15
N ILE A 132 -1.61 0.30 -3.90
CA ILE A 132 -2.56 0.17 -2.80
C ILE A 132 -1.86 0.36 -1.46
N LEU A 133 -0.71 -0.29 -1.24
CA LEU A 133 0.08 -0.17 -0.02
C LEU A 133 0.64 1.25 0.18
N ALA A 134 1.11 1.89 -0.89
CA ALA A 134 1.61 3.26 -0.83
C ALA A 134 0.52 4.23 -0.39
N LEU A 135 -0.68 4.14 -1.00
CA LEU A 135 -1.80 5.00 -0.63
C LEU A 135 -2.33 4.67 0.76
N LEU A 136 -2.52 3.39 1.09
CA LEU A 136 -2.99 2.96 2.41
C LEU A 136 -2.07 3.44 3.53
N GLY A 137 -0.75 3.23 3.37
CA GLY A 137 0.24 3.67 4.34
C GLY A 137 0.30 5.19 4.48
N SER A 138 0.17 5.92 3.36
CA SER A 138 0.11 7.39 3.35
C SER A 138 -1.13 7.94 4.05
N LEU A 139 -2.31 7.36 3.79
CA LEU A 139 -3.55 7.75 4.47
C LEU A 139 -3.50 7.40 5.96
N TYR A 140 -2.90 6.26 6.32
CA TYR A 140 -2.73 5.90 7.72
C TYR A 140 -1.74 6.84 8.43
N ALA A 141 -0.66 7.25 7.75
CA ALA A 141 0.26 8.26 8.26
C ALA A 141 -0.44 9.60 8.52
N LEU A 142 -1.28 10.06 7.57
CA LEU A 142 -2.07 11.28 7.71
C LEU A 142 -3.09 11.16 8.86
N TYR A 143 -3.79 10.04 8.95
CA TYR A 143 -4.70 9.77 10.07
C TYR A 143 -3.99 9.80 11.43
N ALA A 144 -2.80 9.21 11.51
CA ALA A 144 -1.99 9.23 12.73
C ALA A 144 -1.50 10.64 13.08
N ALA A 145 -1.18 11.47 12.07
CA ALA A 145 -0.84 12.88 12.28
C ALA A 145 -2.02 13.66 12.88
N PHE A 146 -3.25 13.48 12.38
CA PHE A 146 -4.45 14.07 13.00
C PHE A 146 -4.63 13.59 14.45
N LYS A 147 -4.41 12.30 14.72
CA LYS A 147 -4.48 11.77 16.08
C LYS A 147 -3.41 12.35 17.02
N TYR A 148 -2.24 12.69 16.49
CA TYR A 148 -1.22 13.43 17.25
C TYR A 148 -1.72 14.83 17.61
N ILE A 149 -2.32 15.56 16.67
CA ILE A 149 -2.86 16.91 16.91
C ILE A 149 -3.97 16.85 17.97
N ASP A 150 -4.90 15.89 17.87
CA ASP A 150 -6.02 15.73 18.80
C ASP A 150 -5.57 15.34 20.21
N ARG A 151 -4.61 14.42 20.32
CA ARG A 151 -4.25 13.77 21.59
C ARG A 151 -2.94 14.26 22.20
N GLN A 152 -2.14 15.03 21.47
CA GLN A 152 -0.82 15.53 21.87
C GLN A 152 0.11 14.42 22.39
N ASN A 153 -0.02 13.19 21.84
CA ASN A 153 0.79 12.04 22.24
C ASN A 153 1.82 11.74 21.15
N ALA A 154 3.10 11.91 21.48
CA ALA A 154 4.22 11.68 20.57
C ALA A 154 4.26 10.28 19.93
N GLY A 155 3.63 9.27 20.56
CA GLY A 155 3.49 7.94 19.97
C GLY A 155 2.77 7.96 18.60
N TRP A 156 1.79 8.83 18.42
CA TRP A 156 1.10 8.99 17.15
C TRP A 156 1.98 9.62 16.06
N LEU A 157 2.88 10.51 16.45
CA LEU A 157 3.87 11.08 15.51
C LEU A 157 4.85 10.00 15.03
N LEU A 158 5.31 9.14 15.93
CA LEU A 158 6.14 7.99 15.56
C LEU A 158 5.40 7.05 14.60
N VAL A 159 4.13 6.72 14.90
CA VAL A 159 3.28 5.89 14.02
C VAL A 159 3.13 6.53 12.64
N SER A 160 2.90 7.84 12.58
CA SER A 160 2.82 8.57 11.31
C SER A 160 4.11 8.44 10.49
N GLY A 161 5.27 8.68 11.11
CA GLY A 161 6.57 8.58 10.46
C GLY A 161 6.87 7.16 9.96
N VAL A 162 6.65 6.15 10.79
CA VAL A 162 6.85 4.73 10.41
C VAL A 162 5.92 4.33 9.26
N SER A 163 4.64 4.73 9.31
CA SER A 163 3.67 4.42 8.26
C SER A 163 4.05 5.06 6.93
N LEU A 164 4.54 6.30 6.95
CA LEU A 164 5.02 6.99 5.74
C LEU A 164 6.26 6.31 5.17
N LEU A 165 7.22 5.90 6.01
CA LEU A 165 8.38 5.13 5.58
C LEU A 165 7.97 3.81 4.90
N LEU A 166 7.04 3.07 5.49
CA LEU A 166 6.52 1.83 4.90
C LEU A 166 5.81 2.11 3.56
N ALA A 167 5.04 3.19 3.47
CA ALA A 167 4.41 3.60 2.22
C ALA A 167 5.45 3.90 1.13
N MET A 168 6.55 4.58 1.45
CA MET A 168 7.65 4.86 0.53
C MET A 168 8.39 3.60 0.10
N LEU A 169 8.53 2.59 0.97
CA LEU A 169 9.08 1.28 0.63
C LEU A 169 8.15 0.45 -0.27
N ALA A 170 6.85 0.78 -0.31
CA ALA A 170 5.91 0.20 -1.27
C ALA A 170 6.01 0.88 -2.63
N LYS A 171 6.05 2.22 -2.64
CA LYS A 171 6.23 3.02 -3.87
C LYS A 171 6.69 4.44 -3.55
N GLU A 172 7.58 4.94 -4.38
CA GLU A 172 8.20 6.27 -4.26
C GLU A 172 7.19 7.43 -4.24
N ASN A 173 6.03 7.27 -4.91
CA ASN A 173 4.97 8.29 -4.96
C ASN A 173 4.43 8.68 -3.58
N ALA A 174 4.56 7.81 -2.57
CA ALA A 174 4.16 8.12 -1.19
C ALA A 174 4.92 9.32 -0.60
N LEU A 175 6.08 9.69 -1.16
CA LEU A 175 6.86 10.87 -0.74
C LEU A 175 6.03 12.16 -0.81
N THR A 176 5.06 12.27 -1.72
CA THR A 176 4.17 13.44 -1.82
C THR A 176 3.43 13.71 -0.51
N PHE A 177 3.11 12.68 0.27
CA PHE A 177 2.46 12.85 1.57
C PHE A 177 3.38 13.43 2.64
N ALA A 178 4.70 13.34 2.48
CA ALA A 178 5.64 14.05 3.35
C ALA A 178 5.48 15.58 3.25
N ALA A 179 5.02 16.08 2.08
CA ALA A 179 4.67 17.49 1.93
C ALA A 179 3.25 17.80 2.44
N VAL A 180 2.29 16.86 2.29
CA VAL A 180 0.89 17.08 2.70
C VAL A 180 0.73 17.10 4.22
N ILE A 181 1.36 16.14 4.94
CA ILE A 181 1.19 15.98 6.39
C ILE A 181 1.54 17.25 7.20
N PRO A 182 2.62 17.99 6.93
CA PRO A 182 2.93 19.21 7.70
C PRO A 182 1.94 20.38 7.51
N PHE A 183 1.12 20.33 6.45
CA PHE A 183 0.13 21.38 6.16
C PHE A 183 -1.28 21.05 6.68
N THR A 184 -1.43 19.96 7.40
CA THR A 184 -2.70 19.51 7.99
C THR A 184 -2.74 19.68 9.49
#